data_ca179fa2f927d9e43fc4a6a3971e140f
#
_entry.id   ca179fa2f927d9e43fc4a6a3971e140f
#
_cell.length_a   1.000
_cell.length_b   1.000
_cell.length_c   1.000
_cell.angle_alpha   90.00
_cell.angle_beta   90.00
_cell.angle_gamma   90.00
#
_symmetry.space_group_name_H-M   'P 1'
#
loop_
_entity.id
_entity.type
_entity.pdbx_description
1 polymer ?
#
loop_
_entity_poly.entity_id
_entity_poly.type
_entity_poly.pdbx_seq_one_letter_code
_entity_poly.pdbx_strand_id
1 'polypeptide(L)'
;MKRNIARTTLLIAVAALCLSLAPAAQAAQKCSLAKAVGTWGFTLTGTLFVPNPVPGAAVGRLTMDAAGNVSGTEARNVGGGFANETIAGSWIVNSDCTGTLTANVYESGVLVRISVFAFVLVDNSSKIRGVQESLTLPDNTPIPAVITVDGDQLFPDDGH
;
A
#
# COMPACT_ATOMS: atom_id res chain seq x y z
N MET A 1 -31.64 54.78 26.10
CA MET A 1 -30.65 53.72 26.34
C MET A 1 -31.06 52.29 25.98
N LYS A 2 -32.37 51.90 25.94
CA LYS A 2 -32.81 50.52 25.63
C LYS A 2 -32.61 50.05 24.17
N ARG A 3 -32.53 50.96 23.20
CA ARG A 3 -32.42 50.65 21.76
C ARG A 3 -31.06 50.16 21.27
N ASN A 4 -29.98 50.54 22.00
CA ASN A 4 -28.63 50.14 21.62
C ASN A 4 -28.25 48.75 22.10
N ILE A 5 -28.83 48.30 23.22
CA ILE A 5 -28.56 46.99 23.79
C ILE A 5 -29.10 45.87 22.87
N ALA A 6 -30.31 46.08 22.30
CA ALA A 6 -30.90 45.09 21.40
C ALA A 6 -30.15 44.92 20.08
N ARG A 7 -29.50 45.99 19.57
CA ARG A 7 -28.66 45.91 18.35
C ARG A 7 -27.35 45.21 18.59
N THR A 8 -26.74 45.42 19.78
CA THR A 8 -25.46 44.79 20.15
C THR A 8 -25.64 43.29 20.38
N THR A 9 -26.73 42.87 21.04
CA THR A 9 -27.04 41.45 21.22
C THR A 9 -27.34 40.72 19.93
N LEU A 10 -28.01 41.35 18.96
CA LEU A 10 -28.28 40.75 17.65
C LEU A 10 -26.98 40.52 16.85
N LEU A 11 -26.07 41.47 16.87
CA LEU A 11 -24.78 41.37 16.17
C LEU A 11 -23.89 40.23 16.75
N ILE A 12 -23.91 40.05 18.05
CA ILE A 12 -23.12 38.96 18.71
C ILE A 12 -23.76 37.60 18.38
N ALA A 13 -25.08 37.48 18.34
CA ALA A 13 -25.75 36.25 17.99
C ALA A 13 -25.50 35.82 16.54
N VAL A 14 -25.46 36.75 15.59
CA VAL A 14 -25.16 36.47 14.16
C VAL A 14 -23.68 36.04 14.01
N ALA A 15 -22.72 36.67 14.72
CA ALA A 15 -21.33 36.30 14.68
C ALA A 15 -21.09 34.89 15.25
N ALA A 16 -21.79 34.52 16.33
CA ALA A 16 -21.70 33.16 16.90
C ALA A 16 -22.28 32.07 15.97
N LEU A 17 -23.34 32.39 15.20
CA LEU A 17 -23.94 31.46 14.25
C LEU A 17 -23.06 31.20 13.03
N CYS A 18 -22.27 32.20 12.58
CA CYS A 18 -21.34 32.03 11.46
C CYS A 18 -20.14 31.17 11.81
N LEU A 19 -19.69 31.17 13.07
CA LEU A 19 -18.58 30.33 13.54
C LEU A 19 -18.95 28.82 13.61
N SER A 20 -20.23 28.49 13.81
CA SER A 20 -20.69 27.10 13.88
C SER A 20 -20.88 26.43 12.51
N LEU A 21 -20.86 27.22 11.43
CA LEU A 21 -21.01 26.73 10.05
C LEU A 21 -19.68 26.56 9.32
N ALA A 22 -18.53 26.80 10.00
CA ALA A 22 -17.23 26.49 9.41
C ALA A 22 -17.18 24.97 9.17
N PRO A 23 -17.08 24.48 7.91
CA PRO A 23 -16.89 23.07 7.68
C PRO A 23 -15.61 22.69 8.41
N ALA A 24 -15.68 21.68 9.29
CA ALA A 24 -14.49 21.09 9.85
C ALA A 24 -13.63 20.66 8.65
N ALA A 25 -12.55 21.40 8.39
CA ALA A 25 -11.57 21.01 7.39
C ALA A 25 -11.02 19.68 7.90
N GLN A 26 -11.59 18.58 7.41
CA GLN A 26 -11.03 17.25 7.65
C GLN A 26 -9.61 17.32 7.09
N ALA A 27 -8.64 17.39 7.99
CA ALA A 27 -7.25 17.27 7.59
C ALA A 27 -7.14 15.98 6.78
N ALA A 28 -6.81 16.11 5.49
CA ALA A 28 -6.68 14.97 4.61
C ALA A 28 -5.76 13.96 5.30
N GLN A 29 -6.25 12.76 5.54
CA GLN A 29 -5.53 11.75 6.31
C GLN A 29 -4.29 11.38 5.50
N LYS A 30 -3.13 11.91 5.91
CA LYS A 30 -1.87 11.64 5.23
C LYS A 30 -1.46 10.20 5.51
N CYS A 31 -1.09 9.48 4.48
CA CYS A 31 -0.46 8.18 4.60
C CYS A 31 0.96 8.32 5.15
N SER A 32 1.41 7.28 5.83
CA SER A 32 2.78 7.19 6.32
C SER A 32 3.19 5.72 6.45
N LEU A 33 4.47 5.49 6.42
CA LEU A 33 5.05 4.18 6.67
C LEU A 33 4.50 3.56 7.97
N ALA A 34 4.46 4.35 9.05
CA ALA A 34 4.01 3.90 10.36
C ALA A 34 2.56 3.37 10.38
N LYS A 35 1.67 3.89 9.53
CA LYS A 35 0.28 3.42 9.44
C LYS A 35 0.12 2.11 8.69
N ALA A 36 1.10 1.77 7.87
CA ALA A 36 1.05 0.58 7.03
C ALA A 36 1.96 -0.54 7.56
N VAL A 37 2.63 -0.33 8.70
CA VAL A 37 3.38 -1.38 9.42
C VAL A 37 2.45 -2.52 9.81
N GLY A 38 2.93 -3.76 9.66
CA GLY A 38 2.16 -4.93 10.07
C GLY A 38 2.36 -6.13 9.17
N THR A 39 1.46 -7.07 9.33
CA THR A 39 1.42 -8.29 8.53
C THR A 39 0.35 -8.16 7.45
N TRP A 40 0.71 -8.53 6.24
CA TRP A 40 -0.11 -8.41 5.04
C TRP A 40 -0.27 -9.76 4.36
N GLY A 41 -1.50 -10.12 3.98
CA GLY A 41 -1.78 -11.16 3.01
C GLY A 41 -1.86 -10.55 1.62
N PHE A 42 -1.31 -11.21 0.60
CA PHE A 42 -1.36 -10.68 -0.75
C PHE A 42 -1.61 -11.76 -1.80
N THR A 43 -2.09 -11.33 -2.94
CA THR A 43 -2.17 -12.11 -4.17
C THR A 43 -1.52 -11.36 -5.31
N LEU A 44 -0.84 -12.09 -6.19
CA LEU A 44 -0.31 -11.61 -7.46
C LEU A 44 -1.00 -12.37 -8.59
N THR A 45 -1.37 -11.65 -9.64
CA THR A 45 -1.89 -12.29 -10.86
C THR A 45 -1.39 -11.54 -12.09
N GLY A 46 -1.07 -12.28 -13.15
CA GLY A 46 -0.59 -11.64 -14.37
C GLY A 46 -0.05 -12.59 -15.41
N THR A 47 0.75 -12.02 -16.32
CA THR A 47 1.37 -12.73 -17.43
C THR A 47 2.81 -12.30 -17.60
N LEU A 48 3.71 -13.28 -17.76
CA LEU A 48 5.09 -13.09 -18.18
C LEU A 48 5.20 -13.34 -19.69
N PHE A 49 6.08 -12.60 -20.37
CA PHE A 49 6.29 -12.71 -21.83
C PHE A 49 7.69 -13.26 -22.12
N VAL A 50 7.89 -14.59 -21.94
CA VAL A 50 9.20 -15.27 -22.05
C VAL A 50 9.12 -16.62 -22.79
N PRO A 51 9.38 -16.67 -24.07
CA PRO A 51 9.14 -15.68 -25.13
C PRO A 51 7.65 -15.55 -25.47
N ASN A 52 6.83 -16.54 -25.07
CA ASN A 52 5.39 -16.56 -25.23
C ASN A 52 4.71 -16.12 -23.92
N PRO A 53 3.46 -15.63 -24.00
CA PRO A 53 2.68 -15.32 -22.80
C PRO A 53 2.50 -16.53 -21.88
N VAL A 54 2.94 -16.40 -20.63
CA VAL A 54 2.81 -17.45 -19.60
C VAL A 54 2.04 -16.86 -18.43
N PRO A 55 0.86 -17.39 -18.06
CA PRO A 55 0.12 -16.94 -16.91
C PRO A 55 0.87 -17.27 -15.63
N GLY A 56 0.79 -16.35 -14.65
CA GLY A 56 1.35 -16.52 -13.32
C GLY A 56 0.41 -16.03 -12.24
N ALA A 57 0.44 -16.71 -11.11
CA ALA A 57 -0.24 -16.31 -9.90
C ALA A 57 0.61 -16.66 -8.67
N ALA A 58 0.47 -15.86 -7.62
CA ALA A 58 1.06 -16.16 -6.33
C ALA A 58 0.13 -15.72 -5.21
N VAL A 59 0.29 -16.31 -4.05
CA VAL A 59 -0.32 -15.92 -2.79
C VAL A 59 0.74 -15.97 -1.71
N GLY A 60 0.73 -15.00 -0.81
CA GLY A 60 1.74 -14.95 0.22
C GLY A 60 1.40 -14.07 1.39
N ARG A 61 2.38 -13.97 2.29
CA ARG A 61 2.31 -13.13 3.48
C ARG A 61 3.61 -12.34 3.60
N LEU A 62 3.47 -11.05 3.87
CA LEU A 62 4.58 -10.14 4.15
C LEU A 62 4.45 -9.54 5.54
N THR A 63 5.58 -9.30 6.18
CA THR A 63 5.71 -8.41 7.33
C THR A 63 6.46 -7.18 6.89
N MET A 64 5.88 -6.00 7.14
CA MET A 64 6.44 -4.70 6.81
C MET A 64 6.72 -3.95 8.12
N ASP A 65 7.94 -3.48 8.32
CA ASP A 65 8.34 -2.80 9.54
C ASP A 65 8.45 -1.27 9.40
N ALA A 66 8.58 -0.56 10.52
CA ALA A 66 8.69 0.89 10.55
C ALA A 66 10.02 1.43 10.01
N ALA A 67 11.03 0.58 9.85
CA ALA A 67 12.31 0.94 9.24
C ALA A 67 12.27 0.85 7.70
N GLY A 68 11.16 0.37 7.13
CA GLY A 68 11.00 0.19 5.70
C GLY A 68 11.50 -1.15 5.18
N ASN A 69 11.69 -2.14 6.06
CA ASN A 69 12.04 -3.50 5.63
C ASN A 69 10.80 -4.35 5.37
N VAL A 70 10.94 -5.28 4.45
CA VAL A 70 9.93 -6.28 4.09
C VAL A 70 10.53 -7.66 4.21
N SER A 71 9.79 -8.59 4.80
CA SER A 71 10.13 -10.02 4.83
C SER A 71 8.87 -10.87 4.72
N GLY A 72 8.99 -12.07 4.16
CA GLY A 72 7.83 -12.95 4.05
C GLY A 72 8.05 -14.17 3.19
N THR A 73 6.93 -14.76 2.77
CA THR A 73 6.89 -15.98 1.95
C THR A 73 5.78 -15.90 0.93
N GLU A 74 5.95 -16.62 -0.18
CA GLU A 74 4.89 -16.82 -1.16
C GLU A 74 4.93 -18.24 -1.73
N ALA A 75 3.75 -18.67 -2.19
CA ALA A 75 3.56 -19.83 -3.05
C ALA A 75 3.18 -19.30 -4.44
N ARG A 76 3.98 -19.59 -5.46
CA ARG A 76 3.72 -19.16 -6.83
C ARG A 76 3.48 -20.32 -7.77
N ASN A 77 2.72 -20.05 -8.82
CA ASN A 77 2.57 -20.92 -9.99
C ASN A 77 2.75 -20.07 -11.26
N VAL A 78 3.67 -20.46 -12.11
CA VAL A 78 3.92 -19.84 -13.42
C VAL A 78 3.90 -20.94 -14.47
N GLY A 79 2.93 -20.88 -15.39
CA GLY A 79 2.79 -21.86 -16.46
C GLY A 79 2.65 -23.30 -15.98
N GLY A 80 2.13 -23.52 -14.77
CA GLY A 80 2.02 -24.84 -14.13
C GLY A 80 3.21 -25.21 -13.24
N GLY A 81 4.33 -24.45 -13.28
CA GLY A 81 5.47 -24.64 -12.39
C GLY A 81 5.23 -24.01 -11.02
N PHE A 82 5.10 -24.84 -9.98
CA PHE A 82 4.88 -24.42 -8.60
C PHE A 82 6.20 -24.28 -7.83
N ALA A 83 6.32 -23.24 -6.99
CA ALA A 83 7.43 -23.07 -6.05
C ALA A 83 6.96 -22.38 -4.76
N ASN A 84 7.66 -22.68 -3.65
CA ASN A 84 7.60 -21.90 -2.42
C ASN A 84 8.85 -21.05 -2.32
N GLU A 85 8.67 -19.76 -2.05
CA GLU A 85 9.72 -18.77 -2.09
C GLU A 85 9.73 -17.91 -0.83
N THR A 86 10.87 -17.36 -0.47
CA THR A 86 11.01 -16.37 0.59
C THR A 86 11.27 -15.00 -0.01
N ILE A 87 10.82 -13.97 0.69
CA ILE A 87 10.92 -12.59 0.26
C ILE A 87 11.66 -11.78 1.33
N ALA A 88 12.62 -10.97 0.88
CA ALA A 88 13.23 -9.92 1.68
C ALA A 88 13.36 -8.65 0.83
N GLY A 89 13.19 -7.47 1.42
CA GLY A 89 13.24 -6.27 0.62
C GLY A 89 12.98 -5.00 1.40
N SER A 90 12.50 -3.98 0.68
CA SER A 90 12.21 -2.68 1.26
C SER A 90 10.94 -2.08 0.67
N TRP A 91 10.36 -1.15 1.41
CA TRP A 91 9.19 -0.40 0.97
C TRP A 91 9.23 1.05 1.43
N ILE A 92 8.59 1.91 0.68
CA ILE A 92 8.39 3.32 1.01
C ILE A 92 6.94 3.69 0.80
N VAL A 93 6.43 4.61 1.62
CA VAL A 93 5.07 5.16 1.52
C VAL A 93 5.17 6.68 1.49
N ASN A 94 4.57 7.29 0.48
CA ASN A 94 4.45 8.72 0.33
C ASN A 94 3.23 9.27 1.08
N SER A 95 3.22 10.58 1.35
CA SER A 95 2.10 11.22 2.06
C SER A 95 0.79 11.26 1.26
N ASP A 96 0.84 11.02 -0.05
CA ASP A 96 -0.30 10.90 -0.95
C ASP A 96 -0.84 9.46 -1.08
N CYS A 97 -0.36 8.55 -0.23
CA CYS A 97 -0.71 7.14 -0.18
C CYS A 97 -0.15 6.28 -1.33
N THR A 98 0.65 6.83 -2.22
CA THR A 98 1.42 6.03 -3.17
C THR A 98 2.65 5.43 -2.50
N GLY A 99 3.25 4.41 -3.10
CA GLY A 99 4.49 3.83 -2.59
C GLY A 99 5.15 2.89 -3.58
N THR A 100 6.33 2.43 -3.19
CA THR A 100 7.10 1.45 -3.94
C THR A 100 7.56 0.33 -3.00
N LEU A 101 7.46 -0.90 -3.45
CA LEU A 101 7.95 -2.09 -2.76
C LEU A 101 8.96 -2.79 -3.66
N THR A 102 10.18 -3.02 -3.14
CA THR A 102 11.19 -3.86 -3.79
C THR A 102 11.26 -5.19 -3.08
N ALA A 103 11.03 -6.28 -3.80
CA ALA A 103 11.06 -7.64 -3.31
C ALA A 103 12.19 -8.42 -3.96
N ASN A 104 13.17 -8.81 -3.16
CA ASN A 104 14.16 -9.81 -3.53
C ASN A 104 13.58 -11.18 -3.19
N VAL A 105 13.44 -12.04 -4.18
CA VAL A 105 12.75 -13.33 -4.04
C VAL A 105 13.76 -14.46 -4.14
N TYR A 106 13.68 -15.39 -3.18
CA TYR A 106 14.63 -16.48 -3.03
C TYR A 106 13.91 -17.83 -3.07
N GLU A 107 14.45 -18.76 -3.84
CA GLU A 107 14.06 -20.17 -3.85
C GLU A 107 15.20 -21.01 -3.26
N SER A 108 14.94 -21.76 -2.20
CA SER A 108 15.97 -22.54 -1.48
C SER A 108 17.20 -21.70 -1.05
N GLY A 109 16.99 -20.44 -0.67
CA GLY A 109 18.05 -19.53 -0.23
C GLY A 109 18.83 -18.84 -1.36
N VAL A 110 18.54 -19.14 -2.62
CA VAL A 110 19.18 -18.53 -3.79
C VAL A 110 18.27 -17.41 -4.33
N LEU A 111 18.81 -16.22 -4.54
CA LEU A 111 18.09 -15.13 -5.20
C LEU A 111 17.73 -15.54 -6.61
N VAL A 112 16.44 -15.55 -6.95
CA VAL A 112 15.94 -15.97 -8.26
C VAL A 112 15.37 -14.83 -9.08
N ARG A 113 14.88 -13.75 -8.44
CA ARG A 113 14.39 -12.55 -9.10
C ARG A 113 14.31 -11.35 -8.15
N ILE A 114 14.25 -10.18 -8.75
CA ILE A 114 13.97 -8.91 -8.08
C ILE A 114 12.72 -8.33 -8.73
N SER A 115 11.73 -7.99 -7.92
CA SER A 115 10.46 -7.41 -8.36
C SER A 115 10.28 -6.03 -7.71
N VAL A 116 9.91 -5.04 -8.49
CA VAL A 116 9.54 -3.72 -8.00
C VAL A 116 8.06 -3.49 -8.32
N PHE A 117 7.31 -3.04 -7.32
CA PHE A 117 5.88 -2.75 -7.44
C PHE A 117 5.63 -1.29 -7.09
N ALA A 118 4.88 -0.61 -7.95
CA ALA A 118 4.21 0.64 -7.60
C ALA A 118 2.86 0.30 -7.00
N PHE A 119 2.50 0.94 -5.90
CA PHE A 119 1.23 0.68 -5.23
C PHE A 119 0.56 1.94 -4.68
N VAL A 120 -0.71 1.82 -4.33
CA VAL A 120 -1.47 2.79 -3.56
C VAL A 120 -2.09 2.10 -2.34
N LEU A 121 -2.03 2.78 -1.20
CA LEU A 121 -2.76 2.39 0.01
C LEU A 121 -4.18 2.93 -0.07
N VAL A 122 -5.14 2.08 0.13
CA VAL A 122 -6.57 2.41 0.14
C VAL A 122 -7.21 1.90 1.43
N ASP A 123 -8.48 2.24 1.63
CA ASP A 123 -9.27 1.73 2.75
C ASP A 123 -8.61 2.00 4.12
N ASN A 124 -8.27 3.30 4.34
CA ASN A 124 -7.57 3.75 5.56
C ASN A 124 -6.20 3.08 5.79
N SER A 125 -5.45 2.83 4.71
CA SER A 125 -4.15 2.14 4.70
C SER A 125 -4.19 0.66 5.07
N SER A 126 -5.35 0.02 5.05
CA SER A 126 -5.51 -1.42 5.33
C SER A 126 -5.45 -2.30 4.09
N LYS A 127 -5.46 -1.70 2.89
CA LYS A 127 -5.38 -2.44 1.62
C LYS A 127 -4.33 -1.84 0.68
N ILE A 128 -3.70 -2.72 -0.09
CA ILE A 128 -2.77 -2.38 -1.17
C ILE A 128 -3.41 -2.75 -2.51
N ARG A 129 -3.28 -1.84 -3.47
CA ARG A 129 -3.54 -2.08 -4.88
C ARG A 129 -2.33 -1.64 -5.66
N GLY A 130 -1.78 -2.50 -6.50
CA GLY A 130 -0.57 -2.14 -7.22
C GLY A 130 -0.36 -2.93 -8.49
N VAL A 131 0.69 -2.51 -9.19
CA VAL A 131 1.15 -3.12 -10.43
C VAL A 131 2.66 -3.27 -10.37
N GLN A 132 3.17 -4.32 -10.98
CA GLN A 132 4.61 -4.52 -11.12
C GLN A 132 5.20 -3.48 -12.07
N GLU A 133 6.20 -2.75 -11.59
CA GLU A 133 6.95 -1.77 -12.37
C GLU A 133 8.09 -2.44 -13.13
N SER A 134 8.79 -3.38 -12.47
CA SER A 134 9.87 -4.14 -13.09
C SER A 134 10.01 -5.54 -12.49
N LEU A 135 10.50 -6.46 -13.32
CA LEU A 135 10.91 -7.81 -12.95
C LEU A 135 12.26 -8.08 -13.60
N THR A 136 13.26 -8.44 -12.81
CA THR A 136 14.59 -8.76 -13.30
C THR A 136 15.13 -10.05 -12.68
N LEU A 137 15.99 -10.71 -13.41
CA LEU A 137 16.85 -11.77 -12.88
C LEU A 137 17.98 -11.16 -12.02
N PRO A 138 18.71 -11.96 -11.25
CA PRO A 138 19.83 -11.48 -10.42
C PRO A 138 20.96 -10.79 -11.20
N ASP A 139 21.10 -11.09 -12.46
CA ASP A 139 22.07 -10.45 -13.39
C ASP A 139 21.55 -9.16 -14.02
N ASN A 140 20.40 -8.65 -13.56
CA ASN A 140 19.65 -7.51 -14.08
C ASN A 140 19.01 -7.74 -15.47
N THR A 141 18.96 -8.95 -15.97
CA THR A 141 18.20 -9.25 -17.21
C THR A 141 16.71 -9.00 -16.96
N PRO A 142 16.06 -8.09 -17.74
CA PRO A 142 14.64 -7.80 -17.54
C PRO A 142 13.76 -8.94 -18.06
N ILE A 143 12.69 -9.21 -17.34
CA ILE A 143 11.62 -10.12 -17.75
C ILE A 143 10.37 -9.28 -18.02
N PRO A 144 9.91 -9.17 -19.26
CA PRO A 144 8.67 -8.47 -19.56
C PRO A 144 7.48 -9.17 -18.88
N ALA A 145 6.72 -8.41 -18.11
CA ALA A 145 5.56 -8.93 -17.38
C ALA A 145 4.49 -7.85 -17.19
N VAL A 146 3.24 -8.28 -17.06
CA VAL A 146 2.13 -7.48 -16.56
C VAL A 146 1.53 -8.23 -15.38
N ILE A 147 1.77 -7.73 -14.19
CA ILE A 147 1.35 -8.37 -12.93
C ILE A 147 0.69 -7.32 -12.04
N THR A 148 -0.46 -7.66 -11.48
CA THR A 148 -1.14 -6.87 -10.46
C THR A 148 -0.94 -7.50 -9.07
N VAL A 149 -0.98 -6.66 -8.05
CA VAL A 149 -0.93 -7.06 -6.64
C VAL A 149 -2.13 -6.50 -5.91
N ASP A 150 -2.78 -7.35 -5.15
CA ASP A 150 -3.81 -7.01 -4.18
C ASP A 150 -3.36 -7.51 -2.81
N GLY A 151 -3.43 -6.64 -1.79
CA GLY A 151 -3.02 -6.98 -0.44
C GLY A 151 -3.98 -6.42 0.60
N ASP A 152 -4.20 -7.18 1.66
CA ASP A 152 -4.97 -6.80 2.83
C ASP A 152 -4.12 -6.94 4.08
N GLN A 153 -4.19 -5.95 4.98
CA GLN A 153 -3.53 -6.03 6.27
C GLN A 153 -4.20 -7.10 7.11
N LEU A 154 -3.42 -8.08 7.57
CA LEU A 154 -3.90 -9.11 8.47
C LEU A 154 -3.79 -8.57 9.89
N PHE A 155 -4.87 -8.64 10.66
CA PHE A 155 -4.94 -8.13 12.03
C PHE A 155 -4.64 -6.62 12.12
N PRO A 156 -5.43 -5.76 11.43
CA PRO A 156 -5.35 -4.33 11.66
C PRO A 156 -5.58 -4.07 13.16
N ASP A 157 -4.76 -3.20 13.77
CA ASP A 157 -5.02 -2.73 15.12
C ASP A 157 -6.38 -2.00 15.12
N ASP A 158 -7.40 -2.66 15.61
CA ASP A 158 -8.74 -2.09 15.84
C ASP A 158 -8.62 -1.10 17.02
N GLY A 159 -7.98 0.04 16.79
CA GLY A 159 -7.63 1.08 17.77
C GLY A 159 -8.66 1.23 18.89
N HIS A 160 -8.46 0.45 19.97
CA HIS A 160 -9.17 0.55 21.24
C HIS A 160 -8.45 1.52 22.16
#